data_6d31218b4c31f4e03d052af57e1c949b
#
_entry.id   6d31218b4c31f4e03d052af57e1c949b
#
_cell.length_a   1.000
_cell.length_b   1.000
_cell.length_c   1.000
_cell.angle_alpha   90.00
_cell.angle_beta   90.00
_cell.angle_gamma   90.00
#
_symmetry.space_group_name_H-M   'P 1'
#
loop_
_entity.id
_entity.type
_entity.pdbx_description
1 polymer ?
#
loop_
_entity_poly.entity_id
_entity_poly.type
_entity_poly.pdbx_seq_one_letter_code
_entity_poly.pdbx_strand_id
1 'polypeptide(L)'
;MSILHNLSCRRCFGHALAATAIAAPVAALFGRSAFSQSKQEAAVPGAPVSAKSHVLDTAADAMQAHRPIDAMSEFLNGFHFYANDMGRQVEANHFCTHLSEDFHQCVIYSSNAANAKLIGIEYIVSEKVFRTLPDEEKKLWHSHNYEVKSGELIAPGIPEIAGHTFMQDLVSTYGKTWHTWQIDRYQDFPTGIPQLMMGFTKDGQVDQARINDRDKRFGANTQTLKADRGDIPWPKPVPGANAWQNGKTVQLVLQEMPVKNLRG
;
A
#
# COMPACT_ATOMS: atom_id res chain seq x y z
N MET A 1 62.16 -7.25 -16.09
CA MET A 1 61.99 -6.05 -16.94
C MET A 1 60.51 -5.84 -17.15
N SER A 2 60.08 -4.83 -16.54
CA SER A 2 58.74 -4.33 -16.39
C SER A 2 58.19 -3.66 -17.65
N ILE A 3 56.88 -3.69 -17.92
CA ILE A 3 56.18 -2.52 -18.47
C ILE A 3 54.70 -2.61 -18.01
N LEU A 4 54.33 -1.70 -17.13
CA LEU A 4 52.99 -1.31 -16.79
C LEU A 4 52.33 -0.59 -17.97
N HIS A 5 51.17 -1.03 -18.46
CA HIS A 5 50.34 -0.26 -19.35
C HIS A 5 49.10 0.24 -18.62
N ASN A 6 49.18 1.51 -18.36
CA ASN A 6 48.12 2.35 -17.88
C ASN A 6 47.10 2.59 -19.05
N LEU A 7 45.93 1.97 -19.00
CA LEU A 7 44.85 2.25 -19.93
C LEU A 7 43.78 3.11 -19.24
N SER A 8 44.02 4.42 -19.35
CA SER A 8 42.99 5.42 -19.07
C SER A 8 41.84 5.26 -20.07
N CYS A 9 40.70 4.81 -19.60
CA CYS A 9 39.52 4.63 -20.44
C CYS A 9 38.87 6.00 -20.77
N ARG A 10 39.21 6.56 -21.90
CA ARG A 10 38.67 7.82 -22.45
C ARG A 10 37.19 7.70 -22.92
N ARG A 11 36.55 6.54 -22.76
CA ARG A 11 35.16 6.32 -23.22
C ARG A 11 34.11 6.51 -22.15
N CYS A 12 34.47 6.63 -20.87
CA CYS A 12 33.48 6.77 -19.78
C CYS A 12 32.97 8.20 -19.56
N PHE A 13 33.65 9.21 -20.14
CA PHE A 13 33.25 10.63 -19.97
C PHE A 13 32.18 11.12 -20.96
N GLY A 14 31.93 10.37 -22.02
CA GLY A 14 30.96 10.78 -23.08
C GLY A 14 29.51 10.40 -22.80
N HIS A 15 29.26 9.46 -21.87
CA HIS A 15 27.90 8.95 -21.62
C HIS A 15 27.17 9.67 -20.49
N ALA A 16 27.90 10.35 -19.60
CA ALA A 16 27.29 11.10 -18.49
C ALA A 16 26.63 12.43 -18.93
N LEU A 17 27.11 13.02 -20.04
CA LEU A 17 26.57 14.30 -20.58
C LEU A 17 25.36 14.11 -21.50
N ALA A 18 25.15 12.90 -22.04
CA ALA A 18 23.98 12.61 -22.88
C ALA A 18 22.71 12.29 -22.08
N ALA A 19 22.86 11.77 -20.86
CA ALA A 19 21.73 11.41 -20.00
C ALA A 19 21.02 12.65 -19.42
N THR A 20 21.74 13.75 -19.18
CA THR A 20 21.17 14.98 -18.62
C THR A 20 20.37 15.81 -19.62
N ALA A 21 20.64 15.67 -20.93
CA ALA A 21 19.92 16.41 -21.96
C ALA A 21 18.58 15.80 -22.39
N ILE A 22 18.36 14.49 -22.10
CA ILE A 22 17.12 13.79 -22.48
C ILE A 22 16.10 13.80 -21.34
N ALA A 23 16.53 13.96 -20.08
CA ALA A 23 15.62 14.02 -18.95
C ALA A 23 14.81 15.34 -18.84
N ALA A 24 15.32 16.43 -19.36
CA ALA A 24 14.66 17.73 -19.28
C ALA A 24 13.37 17.88 -20.12
N PRO A 25 13.23 17.32 -21.34
CA PRO A 25 11.99 17.43 -22.10
C PRO A 25 10.91 16.42 -21.67
N VAL A 26 11.27 15.30 -21.03
CA VAL A 26 10.28 14.31 -20.54
C VAL A 26 9.58 14.80 -19.28
N ALA A 27 10.28 15.47 -18.38
CA ALA A 27 9.68 16.09 -17.18
C ALA A 27 8.74 17.26 -17.50
N ALA A 28 8.88 17.89 -18.65
CA ALA A 28 8.01 18.98 -19.10
C ALA A 28 6.73 18.52 -19.81
N LEU A 29 6.70 17.26 -20.28
CA LEU A 29 5.52 16.64 -20.92
C LEU A 29 4.58 15.94 -19.92
N PHE A 30 5.10 15.52 -18.78
CA PHE A 30 4.26 15.15 -17.64
C PHE A 30 3.99 16.43 -16.87
N GLY A 31 2.92 17.15 -17.27
CA GLY A 31 2.44 18.30 -16.53
C GLY A 31 2.49 17.98 -15.04
N ARG A 32 2.91 18.95 -14.22
CA ARG A 32 2.96 18.84 -12.77
C ARG A 32 1.76 18.04 -12.32
N SER A 33 1.94 16.74 -12.06
CA SER A 33 0.94 15.93 -11.42
C SER A 33 0.51 16.73 -10.20
N ALA A 34 -0.77 17.08 -10.12
CA ALA A 34 -1.30 17.79 -8.98
C ALA A 34 -0.81 17.01 -7.76
N PHE A 35 0.18 17.56 -7.04
CA PHE A 35 0.70 16.90 -5.85
C PHE A 35 -0.49 16.71 -4.94
N SER A 36 -0.87 15.46 -4.74
CA SER A 36 -1.87 15.08 -3.79
C SER A 36 -1.57 15.80 -2.47
N GLN A 37 -2.53 16.55 -1.95
CA GLN A 37 -2.38 17.15 -0.64
C GLN A 37 -2.32 16.01 0.38
N SER A 38 -1.15 15.82 0.99
CA SER A 38 -1.02 14.84 2.05
C SER A 38 -1.89 15.23 3.25
N LYS A 39 -2.50 14.24 3.87
CA LYS A 39 -3.24 14.42 5.11
C LYS A 39 -2.31 14.89 6.21
N GLN A 40 -2.72 15.89 6.99
CA GLN A 40 -1.92 16.31 8.15
C GLN A 40 -1.87 15.18 9.19
N GLU A 41 -0.66 14.75 9.52
CA GLU A 41 -0.43 13.70 10.50
C GLU A 41 -0.32 14.29 11.91
N ALA A 42 -0.99 13.65 12.88
CA ALA A 42 -0.79 13.97 14.29
C ALA A 42 0.65 13.65 14.72
N ALA A 43 1.23 14.46 15.58
CA ALA A 43 2.57 14.21 16.11
C ALA A 43 2.57 12.92 16.96
N VAL A 44 3.68 12.17 16.88
CA VAL A 44 3.94 11.08 17.82
C VAL A 44 4.55 11.66 19.10
N PRO A 45 4.36 11.00 20.27
CA PRO A 45 4.98 11.43 21.52
C PRO A 45 6.51 11.40 21.45
N GLY A 46 7.13 12.30 22.18
CA GLY A 46 8.59 12.37 22.34
C GLY A 46 9.18 13.69 21.87
N ALA A 47 10.48 13.83 22.06
CA ALA A 47 11.23 15.00 21.61
C ALA A 47 11.41 14.95 20.07
N PRO A 48 11.46 16.12 19.41
CA PRO A 48 11.81 16.18 17.98
C PRO A 48 13.17 15.53 17.71
N VAL A 49 13.35 15.03 16.49
CA VAL A 49 14.63 14.46 16.04
C VAL A 49 15.73 15.51 16.18
N SER A 50 16.81 15.16 16.89
CA SER A 50 17.92 16.07 17.17
C SER A 50 18.85 16.22 15.95
N ALA A 51 19.66 17.29 15.92
CA ALA A 51 20.68 17.45 14.88
C ALA A 51 21.66 16.26 14.83
N LYS A 52 22.01 15.67 15.98
CA LYS A 52 22.82 14.46 16.04
C LYS A 52 22.13 13.29 15.35
N SER A 53 20.86 13.07 15.62
CA SER A 53 20.08 12.00 15.00
C SER A 53 19.99 12.20 13.48
N HIS A 54 19.74 13.42 13.01
CA HIS A 54 19.73 13.73 11.57
C HIS A 54 21.05 13.39 10.87
N VAL A 55 22.19 13.68 11.51
CA VAL A 55 23.51 13.32 10.95
C VAL A 55 23.66 11.80 10.88
N LEU A 56 23.25 11.08 11.93
CA LEU A 56 23.32 9.61 11.94
C LEU A 56 22.38 8.98 10.91
N ASP A 57 21.16 9.51 10.77
CA ASP A 57 20.18 9.05 9.78
C ASP A 57 20.72 9.25 8.35
N THR A 58 21.29 10.43 8.07
CA THR A 58 21.91 10.71 6.77
C THR A 58 23.07 9.77 6.46
N ALA A 59 23.92 9.49 7.47
CA ALA A 59 25.03 8.55 7.30
C ALA A 59 24.52 7.12 7.10
N ALA A 60 23.48 6.70 7.82
CA ALA A 60 22.87 5.39 7.66
C ALA A 60 22.27 5.24 6.26
N ASP A 61 21.50 6.24 5.80
CA ASP A 61 20.91 6.25 4.46
C ASP A 61 21.95 6.15 3.35
N ALA A 62 23.08 6.84 3.51
CA ALA A 62 24.19 6.79 2.54
C ALA A 62 24.96 5.46 2.52
N MET A 63 25.00 4.72 3.64
CA MET A 63 25.85 3.52 3.80
C MET A 63 25.07 2.21 3.82
N GLN A 64 23.78 2.22 4.08
CA GLN A 64 22.94 1.02 4.17
C GLN A 64 22.12 0.83 2.91
N ALA A 65 21.96 -0.43 2.48
CA ALA A 65 21.08 -0.78 1.37
C ALA A 65 19.66 -1.02 1.88
N HIS A 66 18.68 -0.35 1.30
CA HIS A 66 17.26 -0.46 1.65
C HIS A 66 16.46 -1.27 0.62
N ARG A 67 17.08 -2.27 0.00
CA ARG A 67 16.54 -3.01 -1.15
C ARG A 67 15.08 -3.45 -1.06
N PRO A 68 14.56 -3.96 0.08
CA PRO A 68 13.14 -4.30 0.18
C PRO A 68 12.22 -3.09 0.07
N ILE A 69 12.64 -1.92 0.57
CA ILE A 69 11.89 -0.67 0.49
C ILE A 69 12.02 -0.07 -0.91
N ASP A 70 13.23 -0.08 -1.48
CA ASP A 70 13.50 0.40 -2.84
C ASP A 70 12.74 -0.39 -3.91
N ALA A 71 12.36 -1.64 -3.62
CA ALA A 71 11.58 -2.48 -4.51
C ALA A 71 10.06 -2.20 -4.48
N MET A 72 9.59 -1.31 -3.61
CA MET A 72 8.18 -0.90 -3.56
C MET A 72 7.90 0.08 -4.70
N SER A 73 7.26 -0.41 -5.75
CA SER A 73 7.01 0.34 -7.00
C SER A 73 5.55 0.73 -7.19
N GLU A 74 4.64 0.20 -6.40
CA GLU A 74 3.20 0.41 -6.55
C GLU A 74 2.66 1.20 -5.37
N PHE A 75 1.83 2.20 -5.66
CA PHE A 75 1.07 2.94 -4.66
C PHE A 75 -0.42 2.84 -4.96
N LEU A 76 -1.17 2.25 -4.04
CA LEU A 76 -2.61 2.12 -4.08
C LEU A 76 -3.25 2.82 -2.87
N ASN A 77 -4.40 3.44 -3.10
CA ASN A 77 -5.19 4.03 -2.03
C ASN A 77 -6.61 3.47 -2.07
N GLY A 78 -7.05 2.98 -0.94
CA GLY A 78 -8.37 2.41 -0.71
C GLY A 78 -8.82 2.59 0.74
N PHE A 79 -9.82 1.83 1.14
CA PHE A 79 -10.37 1.88 2.50
C PHE A 79 -10.57 0.48 3.06
N HIS A 80 -10.24 0.32 4.33
CA HIS A 80 -10.54 -0.88 5.09
C HIS A 80 -11.48 -0.60 6.25
N PHE A 81 -12.17 -1.63 6.70
CA PHE A 81 -12.86 -1.60 7.97
C PHE A 81 -12.37 -2.73 8.88
N TYR A 82 -12.48 -2.55 10.19
CA TYR A 82 -12.17 -3.60 11.16
C TYR A 82 -13.15 -4.75 11.00
N ALA A 83 -12.67 -5.97 10.77
CA ALA A 83 -13.48 -7.11 10.37
C ALA A 83 -14.73 -7.37 11.24
N ASN A 84 -14.70 -6.97 12.51
CA ASN A 84 -15.79 -7.10 13.46
C ASN A 84 -16.60 -5.80 13.69
N ASP A 85 -16.25 -4.71 13.00
CA ASP A 85 -16.93 -3.40 13.16
C ASP A 85 -16.81 -2.55 11.89
N MET A 86 -17.77 -2.67 10.98
CA MET A 86 -17.78 -1.93 9.72
C MET A 86 -17.91 -0.41 9.90
N GLY A 87 -18.39 0.06 11.05
CA GLY A 87 -18.43 1.48 11.39
C GLY A 87 -17.04 2.09 11.62
N ARG A 88 -16.04 1.26 11.92
CA ARG A 88 -14.65 1.65 12.07
C ARG A 88 -13.91 1.51 10.75
N GLN A 89 -13.80 2.60 10.02
CA GLN A 89 -13.22 2.66 8.67
C GLN A 89 -11.92 3.45 8.66
N VAL A 90 -10.94 2.95 7.93
CA VAL A 90 -9.60 3.52 7.85
C VAL A 90 -9.20 3.67 6.39
N GLU A 91 -8.71 4.84 6.01
CA GLU A 91 -8.04 5.01 4.73
C GLU A 91 -6.70 4.30 4.75
N ALA A 92 -6.42 3.52 3.71
CA ALA A 92 -5.26 2.67 3.60
C ALA A 92 -4.41 3.08 2.39
N ASN A 93 -3.19 3.53 2.66
CA ASN A 93 -2.21 3.87 1.62
C ASN A 93 -1.21 2.73 1.52
N HIS A 94 -1.37 1.90 0.49
CA HIS A 94 -0.56 0.70 0.27
C HIS A 94 0.65 1.02 -0.59
N PHE A 95 1.83 0.70 -0.10
CA PHE A 95 3.05 0.70 -0.88
C PHE A 95 3.49 -0.74 -1.06
N CYS A 96 3.51 -1.21 -2.30
CA CYS A 96 3.59 -2.63 -2.61
C CYS A 96 4.80 -2.98 -3.46
N THR A 97 5.28 -4.20 -3.26
CA THR A 97 6.25 -4.89 -4.11
C THR A 97 5.54 -6.04 -4.80
N HIS A 98 5.63 -6.10 -6.12
CA HIS A 98 5.19 -7.22 -6.93
C HIS A 98 6.28 -8.32 -6.91
N LEU A 99 6.04 -9.39 -6.16
CA LEU A 99 7.01 -10.48 -6.01
C LEU A 99 6.91 -11.52 -7.13
N SER A 100 5.71 -11.72 -7.66
CA SER A 100 5.43 -12.59 -8.80
C SER A 100 4.06 -12.25 -9.38
N GLU A 101 3.73 -12.76 -10.57
CA GLU A 101 2.41 -12.60 -11.20
C GLU A 101 1.22 -12.99 -10.29
N ASP A 102 1.48 -13.78 -9.27
CA ASP A 102 0.47 -14.29 -8.35
C ASP A 102 0.56 -13.68 -6.94
N PHE A 103 1.53 -12.77 -6.65
CA PHE A 103 1.78 -12.35 -5.27
C PHE A 103 2.36 -10.93 -5.15
N HIS A 104 1.67 -10.06 -4.38
CA HIS A 104 2.19 -8.78 -3.92
C HIS A 104 2.27 -8.75 -2.39
N GLN A 105 3.19 -7.96 -1.88
CA GLN A 105 3.28 -7.62 -0.45
C GLN A 105 3.28 -6.12 -0.28
N CYS A 106 2.50 -5.62 0.68
CA CYS A 106 2.33 -4.20 0.91
C CYS A 106 2.57 -3.81 2.36
N VAL A 107 3.16 -2.65 2.57
CA VAL A 107 3.07 -1.90 3.82
C VAL A 107 1.98 -0.86 3.69
N ILE A 108 1.23 -0.61 4.77
CA ILE A 108 0.11 0.33 4.77
C ILE A 108 0.43 1.50 5.68
N TYR A 109 0.29 2.70 5.14
CA TYR A 109 0.48 3.96 5.87
C TYR A 109 -0.84 4.73 6.03
N SER A 110 -0.90 5.58 7.06
CA SER A 110 -2.05 6.45 7.37
C SER A 110 -2.31 7.51 6.29
N SER A 111 -1.28 7.85 5.52
CA SER A 111 -1.31 8.78 4.39
C SER A 111 -0.13 8.55 3.46
N ASN A 112 0.01 9.40 2.45
CA ASN A 112 1.16 9.45 1.56
C ASN A 112 2.20 10.54 1.95
N ALA A 113 2.11 11.08 3.15
CA ALA A 113 3.09 12.05 3.67
C ALA A 113 4.40 11.38 4.05
N ALA A 114 5.52 12.11 3.99
CA ALA A 114 6.83 11.59 4.38
C ALA A 114 6.90 11.15 5.85
N ASN A 115 6.06 11.71 6.72
CA ASN A 115 5.94 11.37 8.14
C ASN A 115 4.69 10.53 8.46
N ALA A 116 4.10 9.87 7.45
CA ALA A 116 2.96 8.99 7.63
C ALA A 116 3.29 7.83 8.57
N LYS A 117 2.29 7.38 9.29
CA LYS A 117 2.43 6.28 10.26
C LYS A 117 2.23 4.93 9.58
N LEU A 118 3.14 4.01 9.82
CA LEU A 118 2.98 2.62 9.43
C LEU A 118 1.85 2.02 10.27
N ILE A 119 0.71 1.72 9.63
CA ILE A 119 -0.48 1.25 10.33
C ILE A 119 -0.79 -0.22 10.08
N GLY A 120 -0.19 -0.86 9.08
CA GLY A 120 -0.48 -2.25 8.80
C GLY A 120 0.32 -2.85 7.65
N ILE A 121 -0.05 -4.05 7.30
CA ILE A 121 0.47 -4.81 6.16
C ILE A 121 -0.68 -5.48 5.41
N GLU A 122 -0.44 -5.76 4.12
CA GLU A 122 -1.34 -6.58 3.31
C GLU A 122 -0.56 -7.51 2.38
N TYR A 123 -1.05 -8.74 2.26
CA TYR A 123 -0.64 -9.68 1.21
C TYR A 123 -1.76 -9.79 0.20
N ILE A 124 -1.41 -9.65 -1.09
CA ILE A 124 -2.35 -9.76 -2.19
C ILE A 124 -1.97 -10.96 -3.04
N VAL A 125 -2.94 -11.82 -3.32
CA VAL A 125 -2.72 -13.01 -4.15
C VAL A 125 -3.74 -13.10 -5.28
N SER A 126 -3.35 -13.74 -6.39
CA SER A 126 -4.26 -14.07 -7.47
C SER A 126 -5.35 -15.06 -7.03
N GLU A 127 -6.45 -15.11 -7.76
CA GLU A 127 -7.49 -16.12 -7.56
C GLU A 127 -6.94 -17.55 -7.61
N LYS A 128 -5.97 -17.80 -8.49
CA LYS A 128 -5.32 -19.10 -8.62
C LYS A 128 -4.68 -19.54 -7.31
N VAL A 129 -3.92 -18.67 -6.65
CA VAL A 129 -3.30 -18.95 -5.35
C VAL A 129 -4.36 -19.01 -4.25
N PHE A 130 -5.31 -18.06 -4.21
CA PHE A 130 -6.37 -18.05 -3.21
C PHE A 130 -7.18 -19.35 -3.16
N ARG A 131 -7.49 -19.93 -4.32
CA ARG A 131 -8.23 -21.22 -4.42
C ARG A 131 -7.52 -22.37 -3.73
N THR A 132 -6.19 -22.34 -3.61
CA THR A 132 -5.40 -23.41 -2.96
C THR A 132 -5.35 -23.30 -1.44
N LEU A 133 -5.79 -22.17 -0.87
CA LEU A 133 -5.74 -21.95 0.58
C LEU A 133 -6.73 -22.87 1.32
N PRO A 134 -6.41 -23.29 2.55
CA PRO A 134 -7.36 -23.96 3.42
C PRO A 134 -8.59 -23.09 3.72
N ASP A 135 -9.76 -23.69 3.93
CA ASP A 135 -11.00 -22.94 4.14
C ASP A 135 -10.95 -22.01 5.38
N GLU A 136 -10.26 -22.41 6.44
CA GLU A 136 -10.06 -21.55 7.61
C GLU A 136 -9.16 -20.34 7.31
N GLU A 137 -8.17 -20.50 6.44
CA GLU A 137 -7.31 -19.41 5.99
C GLU A 137 -8.07 -18.43 5.08
N LYS A 138 -8.92 -18.93 4.16
CA LYS A 138 -9.73 -18.09 3.27
C LYS A 138 -10.60 -17.08 4.01
N LYS A 139 -11.03 -17.40 5.24
CA LYS A 139 -11.83 -16.50 6.08
C LYS A 139 -11.12 -15.21 6.50
N LEU A 140 -9.79 -15.18 6.39
CA LEU A 140 -8.95 -14.02 6.71
C LEU A 140 -8.77 -13.07 5.54
N TRP A 141 -9.38 -13.37 4.39
CA TRP A 141 -9.16 -12.66 3.14
C TRP A 141 -10.42 -11.96 2.65
N HIS A 142 -10.24 -10.80 2.04
CA HIS A 142 -11.29 -10.08 1.31
C HIS A 142 -11.00 -10.07 -0.20
N SER A 143 -12.00 -9.86 -1.03
CA SER A 143 -11.87 -9.75 -2.48
C SER A 143 -11.77 -8.28 -2.88
N HIS A 144 -10.95 -7.96 -3.88
CA HIS A 144 -10.79 -6.60 -4.41
C HIS A 144 -11.82 -6.24 -5.50
N ASN A 145 -12.70 -7.18 -5.90
CA ASN A 145 -13.59 -6.97 -7.04
C ASN A 145 -14.50 -5.74 -6.90
N TYR A 146 -15.09 -5.52 -5.73
CA TYR A 146 -15.93 -4.34 -5.48
C TYR A 146 -15.11 -3.06 -5.43
N GLU A 147 -13.99 -3.05 -4.72
CA GLU A 147 -13.12 -1.88 -4.56
C GLU A 147 -12.61 -1.35 -5.91
N VAL A 148 -12.24 -2.27 -6.80
CA VAL A 148 -11.88 -1.95 -8.19
C VAL A 148 -13.08 -1.40 -8.95
N LYS A 149 -14.20 -2.15 -8.99
CA LYS A 149 -15.36 -1.82 -9.81
C LYS A 149 -16.09 -0.56 -9.36
N SER A 150 -16.08 -0.26 -8.07
CA SER A 150 -16.71 0.93 -7.51
C SER A 150 -15.92 2.21 -7.73
N GLY A 151 -14.66 2.15 -8.14
CA GLY A 151 -13.74 3.28 -8.17
C GLY A 151 -13.17 3.64 -6.78
N GLU A 152 -13.48 2.85 -5.75
CA GLU A 152 -13.00 3.06 -4.38
C GLU A 152 -11.47 2.89 -4.30
N LEU A 153 -10.94 1.85 -4.94
CA LEU A 153 -9.49 1.66 -5.06
C LEU A 153 -8.94 2.52 -6.20
N ILE A 154 -7.93 3.32 -5.89
CA ILE A 154 -7.22 4.14 -6.88
C ILE A 154 -5.72 3.87 -6.88
N ALA A 155 -5.06 4.17 -8.00
CA ALA A 155 -3.61 4.17 -8.15
C ALA A 155 -3.13 5.60 -8.43
N PRO A 156 -2.87 6.43 -7.40
CA PRO A 156 -2.55 7.84 -7.58
C PRO A 156 -1.28 8.05 -8.42
N GLY A 157 -1.32 9.01 -9.34
CA GLY A 157 -0.18 9.37 -10.19
C GLY A 157 0.02 8.47 -11.42
N ILE A 158 -0.73 7.39 -11.56
CA ILE A 158 -0.73 6.56 -12.76
C ILE A 158 -1.72 7.16 -13.77
N PRO A 159 -1.32 7.38 -15.04
CA PRO A 159 -2.25 7.81 -16.08
C PRO A 159 -3.41 6.82 -16.24
N GLU A 160 -4.62 7.31 -16.50
CA GLU A 160 -5.86 6.52 -16.45
C GLU A 160 -5.82 5.26 -17.33
N ILE A 161 -5.27 5.35 -18.55
CA ILE A 161 -5.14 4.20 -19.46
C ILE A 161 -4.31 3.06 -18.82
N ALA A 162 -3.18 3.41 -18.20
CA ALA A 162 -2.34 2.43 -17.50
C ALA A 162 -3.00 1.97 -16.19
N GLY A 163 -3.67 2.88 -15.49
CA GLY A 163 -4.43 2.58 -14.27
C GLY A 163 -5.58 1.60 -14.53
N HIS A 164 -6.29 1.74 -15.66
CA HIS A 164 -7.36 0.82 -16.05
C HIS A 164 -6.83 -0.61 -16.25
N THR A 165 -5.72 -0.79 -16.97
CA THR A 165 -5.07 -2.10 -17.14
C THR A 165 -4.67 -2.69 -15.80
N PHE A 166 -4.04 -1.89 -14.93
CA PHE A 166 -3.66 -2.33 -13.59
C PHE A 166 -4.87 -2.77 -12.75
N MET A 167 -5.99 -2.07 -12.84
CA MET A 167 -7.24 -2.46 -12.16
C MET A 167 -7.86 -3.73 -12.74
N GLN A 168 -7.69 -4.02 -14.03
CA GLN A 168 -8.11 -5.29 -14.63
C GLN A 168 -7.37 -6.48 -14.00
N ASP A 169 -6.09 -6.32 -13.68
CA ASP A 169 -5.30 -7.38 -13.03
C ASP A 169 -5.71 -7.55 -11.56
N LEU A 170 -6.01 -6.44 -10.86
CA LEU A 170 -6.38 -6.48 -9.44
C LEU A 170 -7.80 -6.99 -9.17
N VAL A 171 -8.75 -6.86 -10.11
CA VAL A 171 -10.18 -7.15 -9.88
C VAL A 171 -10.46 -8.58 -9.43
N SER A 172 -9.59 -9.53 -9.76
CA SER A 172 -9.70 -10.95 -9.41
C SER A 172 -8.75 -11.38 -8.27
N THR A 173 -8.15 -10.43 -7.57
CA THR A 173 -7.21 -10.71 -6.47
C THR A 173 -7.90 -10.68 -5.10
N TYR A 174 -7.17 -11.16 -4.09
CA TYR A 174 -7.62 -11.27 -2.71
C TYR A 174 -6.56 -10.72 -1.77
N GLY A 175 -6.99 -9.90 -0.80
CA GLY A 175 -6.14 -9.29 0.21
C GLY A 175 -6.28 -9.93 1.58
N LYS A 176 -5.15 -10.13 2.30
CA LYS A 176 -5.13 -10.43 3.73
C LYS A 176 -4.44 -9.30 4.47
N THR A 177 -5.22 -8.54 5.23
CA THR A 177 -4.80 -7.28 5.81
C THR A 177 -4.87 -7.29 7.33
N TRP A 178 -3.76 -6.87 7.95
CA TRP A 178 -3.67 -6.68 9.39
C TRP A 178 -3.22 -5.24 9.69
N HIS A 179 -4.05 -4.51 10.45
CA HIS A 179 -3.60 -3.23 10.99
C HIS A 179 -2.99 -3.43 12.36
N THR A 180 -1.74 -3.03 12.50
CA THR A 180 -0.95 -3.10 13.74
C THR A 180 -1.13 -1.87 14.62
N TRP A 181 -1.65 -0.80 14.05
CA TRP A 181 -1.97 0.46 14.72
C TRP A 181 -3.44 0.80 14.49
N GLN A 182 -4.23 0.90 15.55
CA GLN A 182 -5.64 1.30 15.48
C GLN A 182 -5.73 2.84 15.41
N ILE A 183 -5.34 3.41 14.26
CA ILE A 183 -5.18 4.85 14.04
C ILE A 183 -6.49 5.65 14.18
N ASP A 184 -7.62 5.00 14.01
CA ASP A 184 -8.95 5.59 14.18
C ASP A 184 -9.25 5.94 15.65
N ARG A 185 -8.63 5.27 16.59
CA ARG A 185 -8.80 5.47 18.04
C ARG A 185 -7.59 6.12 18.70
N TYR A 186 -6.39 5.77 18.25
CA TYR A 186 -5.13 6.17 18.87
C TYR A 186 -4.26 6.85 17.81
N GLN A 187 -4.42 8.15 17.63
CA GLN A 187 -3.79 8.86 16.52
C GLN A 187 -2.30 9.15 16.74
N ASP A 188 -1.85 9.18 17.98
CA ASP A 188 -0.51 9.59 18.37
C ASP A 188 0.42 8.42 18.76
N PHE A 189 -0.14 7.26 19.14
CA PHE A 189 0.65 6.12 19.60
C PHE A 189 0.05 4.76 19.20
N PRO A 190 0.88 3.77 18.78
CA PRO A 190 0.41 2.46 18.28
C PRO A 190 -0.03 1.52 19.41
N THR A 191 -1.12 1.86 20.08
CA THR A 191 -1.72 1.03 21.13
C THR A 191 -2.68 0.00 20.57
N GLY A 192 -2.91 -1.04 21.35
CA GLY A 192 -3.81 -2.15 21.01
C GLY A 192 -3.08 -3.31 20.32
N ILE A 193 -3.84 -4.35 20.02
CA ILE A 193 -3.35 -5.54 19.31
C ILE A 193 -3.63 -5.41 17.81
N PRO A 194 -2.87 -6.13 16.95
CA PRO A 194 -3.21 -6.21 15.54
C PRO A 194 -4.65 -6.63 15.32
N GLN A 195 -5.30 -6.04 14.32
CA GLN A 195 -6.68 -6.34 13.97
C GLN A 195 -6.79 -6.76 12.51
N LEU A 196 -7.57 -7.79 12.25
CA LEU A 196 -7.93 -8.19 10.90
C LEU A 196 -8.82 -7.11 10.28
N MET A 197 -8.47 -6.71 9.06
CA MET A 197 -9.21 -5.73 8.28
C MET A 197 -9.89 -6.41 7.09
N MET A 198 -10.97 -5.80 6.61
CA MET A 198 -11.72 -6.26 5.45
C MET A 198 -12.00 -5.11 4.49
N GLY A 199 -12.18 -5.43 3.21
CA GLY A 199 -12.65 -4.52 2.17
C GLY A 199 -14.17 -4.49 2.08
N PHE A 200 -14.70 -3.45 1.44
CA PHE A 200 -16.11 -3.28 1.18
C PHE A 200 -16.57 -4.13 -0.02
N THR A 201 -17.87 -4.42 -0.10
CA THR A 201 -18.40 -5.35 -1.10
C THR A 201 -19.66 -4.86 -1.81
N LYS A 202 -20.18 -3.70 -1.42
CA LYS A 202 -21.35 -3.06 -2.03
C LYS A 202 -21.43 -1.57 -1.73
N ASP A 203 -22.14 -0.85 -2.57
CA ASP A 203 -22.42 0.57 -2.40
C ASP A 203 -23.08 0.86 -1.03
N GLY A 204 -22.73 2.00 -0.45
CA GLY A 204 -23.26 2.48 0.83
C GLY A 204 -22.62 1.88 2.08
N GLN A 205 -21.61 1.03 1.95
CA GLN A 205 -20.87 0.52 3.10
C GLN A 205 -19.75 1.47 3.54
N VAL A 206 -19.03 2.05 2.59
CA VAL A 206 -18.01 3.05 2.89
C VAL A 206 -18.64 4.40 3.15
N ASP A 207 -18.11 5.14 4.12
CA ASP A 207 -18.53 6.51 4.42
C ASP A 207 -18.19 7.45 3.24
N GLN A 208 -19.23 8.02 2.64
CA GLN A 208 -19.09 8.90 1.47
C GLN A 208 -18.24 10.14 1.77
N ALA A 209 -18.24 10.64 3.02
CA ALA A 209 -17.43 11.78 3.39
C ALA A 209 -15.92 11.44 3.29
N ARG A 210 -15.52 10.20 3.59
CA ARG A 210 -14.14 9.71 3.44
C ARG A 210 -13.72 9.62 1.98
N ILE A 211 -14.61 9.10 1.12
CA ILE A 211 -14.37 9.08 -0.33
C ILE A 211 -14.19 10.50 -0.87
N ASN A 212 -15.10 11.41 -0.52
CA ASN A 212 -15.06 12.80 -1.00
C ASN A 212 -13.80 13.52 -0.55
N ASP A 213 -13.34 13.31 0.69
CA ASP A 213 -12.08 13.86 1.19
C ASP A 213 -10.86 13.29 0.45
N ARG A 214 -10.81 11.97 0.24
CA ARG A 214 -9.79 11.29 -0.54
C ARG A 214 -9.74 11.81 -1.98
N ASP A 215 -10.88 11.85 -2.65
CA ASP A 215 -11.00 12.30 -4.04
C ASP A 215 -10.50 13.74 -4.20
N LYS A 216 -10.86 14.63 -3.27
CA LYS A 216 -10.35 16.00 -3.25
C LYS A 216 -8.84 16.06 -3.12
N ARG A 217 -8.23 15.26 -2.24
CA ARG A 217 -6.79 15.27 -1.99
C ARG A 217 -5.98 14.70 -3.17
N PHE A 218 -6.50 13.67 -3.83
CA PHE A 218 -5.83 13.00 -4.93
C PHE A 218 -6.26 13.50 -6.32
N GLY A 219 -7.21 14.44 -6.39
CA GLY A 219 -7.78 14.88 -7.66
C GLY A 219 -8.52 13.76 -8.40
N ALA A 220 -9.03 12.78 -7.66
CA ALA A 220 -9.78 11.65 -8.19
C ALA A 220 -11.28 11.95 -8.26
N ASN A 221 -12.02 11.14 -8.99
CA ASN A 221 -13.48 11.14 -9.01
C ASN A 221 -13.98 9.70 -9.04
N THR A 222 -14.38 9.19 -7.89
CA THR A 222 -14.83 7.81 -7.72
C THR A 222 -15.98 7.45 -8.66
N GLN A 223 -16.92 8.37 -8.91
CA GLN A 223 -18.05 8.08 -9.80
C GLN A 223 -17.62 7.96 -11.27
N THR A 224 -16.70 8.80 -11.71
CA THR A 224 -16.09 8.69 -13.04
C THR A 224 -15.33 7.38 -13.18
N LEU A 225 -14.48 7.05 -12.21
CA LEU A 225 -13.74 5.79 -12.19
C LEU A 225 -14.66 4.56 -12.21
N LYS A 226 -15.76 4.60 -11.47
CA LYS A 226 -16.78 3.54 -11.50
C LYS A 226 -17.38 3.36 -12.90
N ALA A 227 -17.66 4.47 -13.58
CA ALA A 227 -18.19 4.43 -14.95
C ALA A 227 -17.16 3.90 -15.95
N ASP A 228 -15.92 4.40 -15.87
CA ASP A 228 -14.81 4.04 -16.77
C ASP A 228 -14.41 2.57 -16.65
N ARG A 229 -14.60 1.98 -15.48
CA ARG A 229 -14.35 0.55 -15.20
C ARG A 229 -15.56 -0.35 -15.47
N GLY A 230 -16.56 0.16 -16.19
CA GLY A 230 -17.76 -0.58 -16.56
C GLY A 230 -17.46 -1.85 -17.34
N ASP A 231 -16.47 -1.82 -18.22
CA ASP A 231 -15.99 -2.91 -19.10
C ASP A 231 -15.12 -3.95 -18.37
N ILE A 232 -14.52 -3.61 -17.20
CA ILE A 232 -13.76 -4.57 -16.40
C ILE A 232 -14.70 -5.68 -15.93
N PRO A 233 -14.36 -6.97 -16.14
CA PRO A 233 -15.17 -8.07 -15.65
C PRO A 233 -15.41 -7.95 -14.13
N TRP A 234 -16.59 -8.34 -13.68
CA TRP A 234 -16.90 -8.42 -12.25
C TRP A 234 -16.93 -9.89 -11.81
N PRO A 235 -15.78 -10.50 -11.48
CA PRO A 235 -15.75 -11.90 -11.10
C PRO A 235 -16.49 -12.09 -9.76
N LYS A 236 -17.21 -13.20 -9.68
CA LYS A 236 -17.83 -13.59 -8.43
C LYS A 236 -16.74 -14.05 -7.45
N PRO A 237 -16.68 -13.53 -6.21
CA PRO A 237 -15.68 -13.96 -5.26
C PRO A 237 -15.69 -15.47 -5.04
N VAL A 238 -14.52 -16.06 -4.93
CA VAL A 238 -14.37 -17.49 -4.59
C VAL A 238 -14.92 -17.71 -3.17
N PRO A 239 -15.66 -18.81 -2.93
CA PRO A 239 -16.16 -19.13 -1.61
C PRO A 239 -15.07 -19.13 -0.53
N GLY A 240 -15.40 -18.57 0.62
CA GLY A 240 -14.47 -18.40 1.75
C GLY A 240 -13.94 -16.99 1.91
N ALA A 241 -13.79 -16.21 0.82
CA ALA A 241 -13.50 -14.77 0.91
C ALA A 241 -14.69 -14.00 1.50
N ASN A 242 -14.40 -12.83 2.09
CA ASN A 242 -15.43 -11.96 2.69
C ASN A 242 -16.31 -12.68 3.71
N ALA A 243 -15.72 -13.58 4.50
CA ALA A 243 -16.49 -14.45 5.44
C ALA A 243 -17.34 -13.69 6.44
N TRP A 244 -16.96 -12.43 6.75
CA TRP A 244 -17.72 -11.51 7.60
C TRP A 244 -19.17 -11.26 7.12
N GLN A 245 -19.45 -11.44 5.83
CA GLN A 245 -20.81 -11.31 5.28
C GLN A 245 -21.79 -12.33 5.85
N ASN A 246 -21.29 -13.41 6.44
CA ASN A 246 -22.09 -14.41 7.15
C ASN A 246 -22.43 -14.00 8.60
N GLY A 247 -22.13 -12.76 9.00
CA GLY A 247 -22.38 -12.24 10.34
C GLY A 247 -21.38 -12.70 11.39
N LYS A 248 -20.29 -13.37 10.98
CA LYS A 248 -19.21 -13.83 11.87
C LYS A 248 -17.85 -13.54 11.26
N THR A 249 -16.88 -13.22 12.09
CA THR A 249 -15.50 -12.97 11.67
C THR A 249 -14.50 -13.46 12.70
N VAL A 250 -13.22 -13.32 12.39
CA VAL A 250 -12.09 -13.67 13.25
C VAL A 250 -11.38 -12.39 13.67
N GLN A 251 -11.02 -12.28 14.94
CA GLN A 251 -10.10 -11.27 15.46
C GLN A 251 -9.14 -11.90 16.47
N LEU A 252 -7.98 -11.27 16.66
CA LEU A 252 -7.03 -11.69 17.69
C LEU A 252 -7.52 -11.29 19.08
N VAL A 253 -7.18 -12.11 20.06
CA VAL A 253 -7.34 -11.81 21.47
C VAL A 253 -6.03 -12.06 22.19
N LEU A 254 -5.75 -11.28 23.25
CA LEU A 254 -4.56 -11.48 24.07
C LEU A 254 -4.79 -12.69 25.00
N GLN A 255 -3.81 -13.57 25.05
CA GLN A 255 -3.75 -14.69 25.99
C GLN A 255 -2.33 -14.81 26.54
N GLU A 256 -2.20 -14.89 27.85
CA GLU A 256 -0.91 -15.19 28.49
C GLU A 256 -0.50 -16.62 28.17
N MET A 257 0.74 -16.78 27.78
CA MET A 257 1.32 -18.07 27.41
C MET A 257 2.68 -18.26 28.12
N PRO A 258 3.00 -19.47 28.59
CA PRO A 258 4.34 -19.73 29.13
C PRO A 258 5.39 -19.62 28.04
N VAL A 259 6.53 -19.00 28.38
CA VAL A 259 7.69 -18.92 27.47
C VAL A 259 8.38 -20.29 27.45
N LYS A 260 8.43 -20.92 26.26
CA LYS A 260 9.15 -22.18 26.05
C LYS A 260 10.64 -21.91 25.81
N ASN A 261 11.48 -22.84 26.28
CA ASN A 261 12.94 -22.82 26.09
C ASN A 261 13.61 -21.52 26.57
N LEU A 262 13.05 -20.89 27.62
CA LEU A 262 13.66 -19.74 28.27
C LEU A 262 15.04 -20.16 28.80
N ARG A 263 16.11 -19.48 28.34
CA ARG A 263 17.46 -19.64 28.83
C ARG A 263 17.76 -18.48 29.76
N GLY A 264 18.18 -18.80 31.01
CA GLY A 264 18.61 -17.81 31.99
C GLY A 264 20.00 -17.26 31.75
#